data_1b5e13cb5007ad6ed623a91da46f2953
#
_entry.id   1b5e13cb5007ad6ed623a91da46f2953
#
_cell.length_a   1.000
_cell.length_b   1.000
_cell.length_c   1.000
_cell.angle_alpha   90.00
_cell.angle_beta   90.00
_cell.angle_gamma   90.00
#
_symmetry.space_group_name_H-M   'P 1'
#
loop_
_entity.id
_entity.type
_entity.pdbx_description
1 polymer ?
#
loop_
_entity_poly.entity_id
_entity_poly.type
_entity_poly.pdbx_seq_one_letter_code
_entity_poly.pdbx_strand_id
1 'polypeptide(L)'
;DKDSIFFFVDESTNFDNLLFPDSKLSTLKYPINNIIKNYEARGTIAEKKGAIGILSPDGNDVGGATIATPEQKAQLQTDYAKYGFSRKQWQLIISTISMKFTPISMNISDMMLLEIENADVITICNALNYPYDLLGSEKGTTFSNLDGAKKMLYQDSIIPDSLNFSEQLNKALHTKENNVKIQYDYSW
;
A
#
# COMPACT_ATOMS: atom_id res chain seq x y z
N ASP A 1 17.15 -6.70 -41.09
CA ASP A 1 17.21 -5.28 -41.45
C ASP A 1 17.32 -4.50 -40.16
N LYS A 2 18.39 -3.69 -40.02
CA LYS A 2 18.60 -2.86 -38.81
C LYS A 2 17.60 -1.72 -38.69
N ASP A 3 16.85 -1.44 -39.76
CA ASP A 3 15.92 -0.32 -39.87
C ASP A 3 14.48 -0.65 -39.43
N SER A 4 14.25 -1.84 -38.90
CA SER A 4 12.89 -2.32 -38.53
C SER A 4 12.60 -2.34 -37.04
N ILE A 5 13.47 -1.79 -36.20
CA ILE A 5 13.25 -1.72 -34.74
C ILE A 5 12.99 -0.29 -34.33
N PHE A 6 11.78 -0.03 -33.83
CA PHE A 6 11.42 1.26 -33.27
C PHE A 6 11.45 1.19 -31.74
N PHE A 7 12.06 2.20 -31.14
CA PHE A 7 12.04 2.37 -29.70
C PHE A 7 11.04 3.48 -29.36
N PHE A 8 10.00 3.14 -28.62
CA PHE A 8 9.14 4.12 -27.97
C PHE A 8 9.79 4.52 -26.66
N VAL A 9 10.15 5.79 -26.55
CA VAL A 9 10.84 6.32 -25.37
C VAL A 9 9.88 7.27 -24.67
N ASP A 10 9.61 7.02 -23.40
CA ASP A 10 8.89 7.96 -22.53
C ASP A 10 9.79 9.15 -22.19
N GLU A 11 9.20 10.27 -21.82
CA GLU A 11 9.98 11.46 -21.46
C GLU A 11 10.85 11.16 -20.23
N SER A 12 12.16 11.33 -20.38
CA SER A 12 13.09 11.19 -19.27
C SER A 12 13.24 12.51 -18.53
N THR A 13 13.07 12.49 -17.22
CA THR A 13 13.41 13.63 -16.35
C THR A 13 14.88 13.68 -15.99
N ASN A 14 15.64 12.65 -16.34
CA ASN A 14 17.06 12.53 -16.02
C ASN A 14 17.91 12.89 -17.24
N PHE A 15 18.61 14.04 -17.18
CA PHE A 15 19.47 14.52 -18.25
C PHE A 15 20.66 13.61 -18.55
N ASP A 16 21.07 12.79 -17.59
CA ASP A 16 22.22 11.88 -17.74
C ASP A 16 21.84 10.60 -18.51
N ASN A 17 20.54 10.30 -18.65
CA ASN A 17 20.04 9.08 -19.27
C ASN A 17 18.89 9.35 -20.27
N LEU A 18 19.11 10.22 -21.24
CA LEU A 18 18.10 10.56 -22.24
C LEU A 18 17.66 9.37 -23.11
N LEU A 19 18.51 8.35 -23.26
CA LEU A 19 18.24 7.17 -24.08
C LEU A 19 17.49 6.06 -23.30
N PHE A 20 17.59 6.07 -21.98
CA PHE A 20 16.98 5.08 -21.11
C PHE A 20 16.27 5.80 -19.96
N PRO A 21 15.03 6.22 -20.15
CA PRO A 21 14.28 6.94 -19.14
C PRO A 21 14.10 6.06 -17.89
N ASP A 22 14.20 6.69 -16.73
CA ASP A 22 13.92 6.02 -15.47
C ASP A 22 12.45 5.62 -15.39
N SER A 23 12.18 4.45 -14.86
CA SER A 23 10.81 4.00 -14.65
C SER A 23 10.07 4.94 -13.69
N LYS A 24 8.83 5.31 -14.02
CA LYS A 24 7.93 6.05 -13.09
C LYS A 24 7.81 5.35 -11.73
N LEU A 25 7.98 4.03 -11.70
CA LEU A 25 7.99 3.24 -10.45
C LEU A 25 9.22 3.52 -9.57
N SER A 26 10.33 3.99 -10.12
CA SER A 26 11.53 4.30 -9.32
C SER A 26 11.27 5.47 -8.36
N THR A 27 10.51 6.46 -8.77
CA THR A 27 10.09 7.60 -7.95
C THR A 27 9.07 7.20 -6.90
N LEU A 28 8.28 6.16 -7.16
CA LEU A 28 7.24 5.63 -6.27
C LEU A 28 7.73 4.58 -5.28
N LYS A 29 9.03 4.28 -5.27
CA LYS A 29 9.61 3.25 -4.41
C LYS A 29 9.25 3.40 -2.94
N TYR A 30 9.27 4.63 -2.41
CA TYR A 30 8.95 4.88 -1.00
C TYR A 30 7.48 4.67 -0.66
N PRO A 31 6.49 5.29 -1.34
CA PRO A 31 5.08 5.06 -1.04
C PRO A 31 4.67 3.59 -1.25
N ILE A 32 5.18 2.91 -2.29
CA ILE A 32 4.91 1.48 -2.48
C ILE A 32 5.45 0.65 -1.32
N ASN A 33 6.69 0.90 -0.89
CA ASN A 33 7.29 0.17 0.22
C ASN A 33 6.58 0.45 1.56
N ASN A 34 6.09 1.67 1.76
CA ASN A 34 5.29 2.01 2.95
C ASN A 34 3.99 1.21 2.98
N ILE A 35 3.27 1.10 1.86
CA ILE A 35 2.05 0.31 1.76
C ILE A 35 2.34 -1.16 2.09
N ILE A 36 3.41 -1.74 1.52
CA ILE A 36 3.80 -3.13 1.80
C ILE A 36 4.07 -3.33 3.29
N LYS A 37 4.84 -2.42 3.92
CA LYS A 37 5.14 -2.50 5.35
C LYS A 37 3.90 -2.32 6.22
N ASN A 38 2.94 -1.49 5.80
CA ASN A 38 1.67 -1.35 6.49
C ASN A 38 0.87 -2.66 6.47
N TYR A 39 0.81 -3.35 5.34
CA TYR A 39 0.16 -4.67 5.25
C TYR A 39 0.86 -5.69 6.15
N GLU A 40 2.20 -5.74 6.15
CA GLU A 40 2.98 -6.63 7.02
C GLU A 40 2.75 -6.31 8.51
N ALA A 41 2.74 -5.02 8.88
CA ALA A 41 2.48 -4.60 10.26
C ALA A 41 1.07 -5.02 10.71
N ARG A 42 0.05 -4.77 9.89
CA ARG A 42 -1.33 -5.18 10.16
C ARG A 42 -1.46 -6.70 10.29
N GLY A 43 -0.80 -7.46 9.41
CA GLY A 43 -0.71 -8.92 9.49
C GLY A 43 -0.09 -9.38 10.80
N THR A 44 1.05 -8.80 11.19
CA THR A 44 1.73 -9.12 12.45
C THR A 44 0.87 -8.79 13.68
N ILE A 45 0.18 -7.66 13.66
CA ILE A 45 -0.75 -7.26 14.73
C ILE A 45 -1.89 -8.28 14.86
N ALA A 46 -2.45 -8.70 13.73
CA ALA A 46 -3.52 -9.70 13.70
C ALA A 46 -3.03 -11.08 14.20
N GLU A 47 -1.86 -11.53 13.79
CA GLU A 47 -1.25 -12.78 14.25
C GLU A 47 -0.96 -12.75 15.76
N LYS A 48 -0.41 -11.64 16.24
CA LYS A 48 -0.10 -11.46 17.67
C LYS A 48 -1.32 -11.04 18.50
N LYS A 49 -2.51 -11.07 17.90
CA LYS A 49 -3.79 -10.79 18.59
C LYS A 49 -3.83 -9.39 19.22
N GLY A 50 -3.11 -8.45 18.65
CA GLY A 50 -3.06 -7.06 19.13
C GLY A 50 -2.30 -6.83 20.45
N ALA A 51 -1.82 -7.88 21.10
CA ALA A 51 -1.19 -7.78 22.40
C ALA A 51 0.34 -7.80 22.29
N ILE A 52 0.95 -6.64 22.23
CA ILE A 52 2.40 -6.49 22.37
C ILE A 52 2.66 -5.77 23.70
N GLY A 53 3.14 -6.49 24.69
CA GLY A 53 3.35 -5.96 26.02
C GLY A 53 4.09 -6.93 26.93
N ILE A 54 4.36 -6.46 28.13
CA ILE A 54 4.93 -7.27 29.20
C ILE A 54 3.80 -7.73 30.11
N LEU A 55 3.76 -9.04 30.34
CA LEU A 55 2.93 -9.62 31.36
C LEU A 55 3.79 -9.82 32.61
N SER A 56 3.51 -9.10 33.67
CA SER A 56 4.22 -9.19 34.94
C SER A 56 3.26 -9.63 36.06
N PRO A 57 3.73 -10.35 37.08
CA PRO A 57 2.94 -10.58 38.28
C PRO A 57 2.56 -9.24 38.89
N ASP A 58 1.31 -9.11 39.35
CA ASP A 58 0.87 -7.93 40.11
C ASP A 58 1.40 -8.02 41.54
N GLY A 59 2.34 -7.17 41.89
CA GLY A 59 3.04 -7.17 43.18
C GLY A 59 2.21 -6.74 44.39
N ASN A 60 0.90 -6.68 44.29
CA ASN A 60 -0.02 -6.31 45.39
C ASN A 60 -0.44 -7.49 46.27
N ASP A 61 0.14 -8.66 46.11
CA ASP A 61 -0.11 -9.76 47.02
C ASP A 61 0.66 -9.54 48.35
N VAL A 62 -0.02 -9.70 49.47
CA VAL A 62 0.38 -9.40 50.87
C VAL A 62 1.63 -10.17 51.33
N GLY A 63 2.40 -10.78 50.47
CA GLY A 63 3.56 -11.63 50.75
C GLY A 63 4.88 -11.29 50.06
N GLY A 64 5.01 -10.13 49.36
CA GLY A 64 6.21 -9.79 48.63
C GLY A 64 6.21 -10.34 47.19
N ALA A 65 6.99 -9.72 46.32
CA ALA A 65 7.03 -10.00 44.87
C ALA A 65 7.04 -11.49 44.55
N THR A 66 5.92 -12.03 44.10
CA THR A 66 5.82 -13.41 43.67
C THR A 66 6.52 -13.55 42.32
N ILE A 67 7.76 -13.99 42.33
CA ILE A 67 8.51 -14.30 41.12
C ILE A 67 7.87 -15.57 40.53
N ALA A 68 7.27 -15.44 39.33
CA ALA A 68 6.72 -16.62 38.66
C ALA A 68 7.81 -17.65 38.42
N THR A 69 7.54 -18.91 38.83
CA THR A 69 8.50 -20.00 38.60
C THR A 69 8.65 -20.29 37.11
N PRO A 70 9.76 -20.92 36.67
CA PRO A 70 9.95 -21.29 35.28
C PRO A 70 8.80 -22.13 34.70
N GLU A 71 8.22 -23.03 35.51
CA GLU A 71 7.09 -23.89 35.14
C GLU A 71 5.83 -23.04 34.90
N GLN A 72 5.55 -22.06 35.76
CA GLN A 72 4.42 -21.14 35.63
C GLN A 72 4.55 -20.28 34.39
N LYS A 73 5.77 -19.83 34.04
CA LYS A 73 6.03 -19.09 32.80
C LYS A 73 5.77 -19.94 31.57
N ALA A 74 6.22 -21.20 31.56
CA ALA A 74 6.00 -22.12 30.46
C ALA A 74 4.50 -22.43 30.28
N GLN A 75 3.76 -22.61 31.38
CA GLN A 75 2.33 -22.84 31.33
C GLN A 75 1.57 -21.65 30.79
N LEU A 76 1.90 -20.43 31.21
CA LEU A 76 1.32 -19.20 30.70
C LEU A 76 1.58 -19.02 29.20
N GLN A 77 2.79 -19.33 28.74
CA GLN A 77 3.10 -19.27 27.30
C GLN A 77 2.26 -20.28 26.50
N THR A 78 2.07 -21.49 27.05
CA THR A 78 1.25 -22.52 26.41
C THR A 78 -0.23 -22.10 26.34
N ASP A 79 -0.75 -21.52 27.41
CA ASP A 79 -2.13 -21.07 27.50
C ASP A 79 -2.36 -19.84 26.59
N TYR A 80 -1.39 -18.94 26.52
CA TYR A 80 -1.45 -17.81 25.58
C TYR A 80 -1.41 -18.27 24.12
N ALA A 81 -0.65 -19.32 23.80
CA ALA A 81 -0.63 -19.88 22.45
C ALA A 81 -2.00 -20.47 22.04
N LYS A 82 -2.77 -20.98 22.99
CA LYS A 82 -4.12 -21.53 22.77
C LYS A 82 -5.20 -20.43 22.69
N TYR A 83 -4.90 -19.24 23.18
CA TYR A 83 -5.84 -18.10 23.14
C TYR A 83 -5.97 -17.52 21.74
N GLY A 84 -7.20 -17.15 21.32
CA GLY A 84 -7.43 -16.47 20.04
C GLY A 84 -8.89 -16.45 19.63
N PHE A 85 -9.12 -15.85 18.45
CA PHE A 85 -10.46 -15.67 17.88
C PHE A 85 -10.91 -16.81 16.97
N SER A 86 -10.08 -17.81 16.72
CA SER A 86 -10.43 -18.99 15.93
C SER A 86 -11.31 -19.95 16.72
N ARG A 87 -12.22 -20.69 16.04
CA ARG A 87 -13.12 -21.68 16.68
C ARG A 87 -12.41 -22.75 17.52
N LYS A 88 -11.12 -23.00 17.27
CA LYS A 88 -10.29 -23.96 17.99
C LYS A 88 -9.46 -23.35 19.12
N GLN A 89 -9.56 -22.04 19.32
CA GLN A 89 -8.77 -21.31 20.31
C GLN A 89 -9.66 -20.85 21.47
N TRP A 90 -9.06 -20.74 22.63
CA TRP A 90 -9.77 -20.23 23.80
C TRP A 90 -9.95 -18.73 23.72
N GLN A 91 -11.15 -18.27 24.02
CA GLN A 91 -11.47 -16.83 24.05
C GLN A 91 -11.18 -16.18 25.39
N LEU A 92 -10.86 -16.97 26.40
CA LEU A 92 -10.58 -16.52 27.77
C LEU A 92 -9.33 -17.22 28.30
N ILE A 93 -8.43 -16.45 28.89
CA ILE A 93 -7.28 -16.94 29.64
C ILE A 93 -7.66 -16.91 31.13
N ILE A 94 -7.61 -18.04 31.79
CA ILE A 94 -7.80 -18.12 33.24
C ILE A 94 -6.42 -18.31 33.86
N SER A 95 -5.95 -17.33 34.61
CA SER A 95 -4.68 -17.39 35.34
C SER A 95 -4.92 -17.60 36.82
N THR A 96 -4.15 -18.48 37.43
CA THR A 96 -4.13 -18.68 38.91
C THR A 96 -3.29 -17.64 39.65
N ILE A 97 -2.53 -16.82 38.91
CA ILE A 97 -1.67 -15.79 39.45
C ILE A 97 -2.22 -14.44 38.98
N SER A 98 -2.31 -13.47 39.90
CA SER A 98 -2.65 -12.09 39.53
C SER A 98 -1.58 -11.52 38.63
N MET A 99 -1.97 -11.07 37.43
CA MET A 99 -1.07 -10.61 36.38
C MET A 99 -1.46 -9.21 35.91
N LYS A 100 -0.47 -8.36 35.79
CA LYS A 100 -0.63 -7.03 35.21
C LYS A 100 -0.05 -7.02 33.80
N PHE A 101 -0.87 -6.67 32.83
CA PHE A 101 -0.43 -6.44 31.46
C PHE A 101 -0.04 -4.97 31.26
N THR A 102 1.21 -4.75 30.87
CA THR A 102 1.71 -3.42 30.51
C THR A 102 1.95 -3.39 29.01
N PRO A 103 1.11 -2.69 28.22
CA PRO A 103 1.33 -2.59 26.79
C PRO A 103 2.60 -1.79 26.50
N ILE A 104 3.44 -2.29 25.60
CA ILE A 104 4.65 -1.60 25.12
C ILE A 104 4.39 -0.96 23.75
N SER A 105 3.44 -1.53 22.98
CA SER A 105 3.10 -1.00 21.66
C SER A 105 2.16 0.20 21.75
N MET A 106 2.29 1.10 20.80
CA MET A 106 1.27 2.11 20.54
C MET A 106 -0.05 1.42 20.20
N ASN A 107 -1.17 2.04 20.57
CA ASN A 107 -2.48 1.55 20.16
C ASN A 107 -2.56 1.56 18.63
N ILE A 108 -3.22 0.56 18.04
CA ILE A 108 -3.38 0.44 16.57
C ILE A 108 -4.00 1.71 16.00
N SER A 109 -4.96 2.31 16.73
CA SER A 109 -5.58 3.58 16.36
C SER A 109 -4.60 4.75 16.31
N ASP A 110 -3.59 4.74 17.18
CA ASP A 110 -2.60 5.82 17.26
C ASP A 110 -1.54 5.71 16.16
N MET A 111 -1.42 4.55 15.54
CA MET A 111 -0.50 4.32 14.43
C MET A 111 -1.03 4.88 13.10
N MET A 112 -2.30 5.28 13.02
CA MET A 112 -2.93 5.86 11.82
C MET A 112 -2.63 5.10 10.51
N LEU A 113 -2.45 3.78 10.59
CA LEU A 113 -1.98 2.96 9.47
C LEU A 113 -2.84 3.08 8.22
N LEU A 114 -4.16 3.21 8.39
CA LEU A 114 -5.10 3.37 7.27
C LEU A 114 -5.01 4.75 6.64
N GLU A 115 -4.79 5.79 7.44
CA GLU A 115 -4.67 7.17 6.93
C GLU A 115 -3.36 7.35 6.15
N ILE A 116 -2.26 6.78 6.65
CA ILE A 116 -0.96 6.77 5.95
C ILE A 116 -1.07 6.00 4.63
N GLU A 117 -1.73 4.82 4.64
CA GLU A 117 -1.96 4.02 3.43
C GLU A 117 -2.74 4.82 2.38
N ASN A 118 -3.81 5.51 2.78
CA ASN A 118 -4.59 6.35 1.86
C ASN A 118 -3.76 7.50 1.28
N ALA A 119 -2.91 8.15 2.07
CA ALA A 119 -2.02 9.21 1.60
C ALA A 119 -0.99 8.69 0.59
N ASP A 120 -0.41 7.51 0.84
CA ASP A 120 0.52 6.87 -0.09
C ASP A 120 -0.18 6.45 -1.40
N VAL A 121 -1.40 5.91 -1.33
CA VAL A 121 -2.22 5.57 -2.52
C VAL A 121 -2.53 6.82 -3.34
N ILE A 122 -2.92 7.93 -2.71
CA ILE A 122 -3.16 9.21 -3.40
C ILE A 122 -1.86 9.69 -4.09
N THR A 123 -0.72 9.55 -3.43
CA THR A 123 0.58 9.91 -4.01
C THR A 123 0.89 9.10 -5.25
N ILE A 124 0.61 7.79 -5.23
CA ILE A 124 0.79 6.90 -6.39
C ILE A 124 -0.17 7.29 -7.51
N CYS A 125 -1.43 7.53 -7.19
CA CYS A 125 -2.44 7.98 -8.16
C CYS A 125 -2.02 9.27 -8.87
N ASN A 126 -1.57 10.26 -8.11
CA ASN A 126 -1.12 11.55 -8.64
C ASN A 126 0.11 11.38 -9.56
N ALA A 127 1.06 10.55 -9.19
CA ALA A 127 2.25 10.31 -10.00
C ALA A 127 1.96 9.54 -11.31
N LEU A 128 0.87 8.78 -11.33
CA LEU A 128 0.40 8.06 -12.52
C LEU A 128 -0.68 8.82 -13.30
N ASN A 129 -1.03 10.05 -12.90
CA ASN A 129 -2.15 10.82 -13.44
C ASN A 129 -3.47 10.04 -13.44
N TYR A 130 -3.69 9.24 -12.39
CA TYR A 130 -4.88 8.43 -12.23
C TYR A 130 -5.79 9.03 -11.14
N PRO A 131 -7.05 9.40 -11.44
CA PRO A 131 -7.96 9.96 -10.45
C PRO A 131 -8.25 8.96 -9.34
N TYR A 132 -7.96 9.34 -8.09
CA TYR A 132 -8.18 8.50 -6.90
C TYR A 132 -9.64 8.04 -6.75
N ASP A 133 -10.61 8.86 -7.16
CA ASP A 133 -12.04 8.57 -7.09
C ASP A 133 -12.45 7.30 -7.87
N LEU A 134 -11.67 6.91 -8.87
CA LEU A 134 -11.92 5.67 -9.64
C LEU A 134 -11.47 4.39 -8.92
N LEU A 135 -10.69 4.49 -7.85
CA LEU A 135 -10.28 3.32 -7.05
C LEU A 135 -11.36 2.83 -6.06
N GLY A 136 -12.53 3.46 -6.06
CA GLY A 136 -13.62 3.03 -5.18
C GLY A 136 -13.38 3.41 -3.73
N SER A 137 -13.06 4.68 -3.46
CA SER A 137 -12.90 5.16 -2.09
C SER A 137 -14.18 4.94 -1.28
N GLU A 138 -14.03 4.55 -0.02
CA GLU A 138 -15.14 4.27 0.92
C GLU A 138 -16.05 5.50 1.18
N LYS A 139 -15.62 6.69 0.83
CA LYS A 139 -16.38 7.93 0.95
C LYS A 139 -17.19 8.16 -0.32
N GLY A 140 -18.37 7.52 -0.39
CA GLY A 140 -19.51 7.81 -1.24
C GLY A 140 -19.25 8.73 -2.44
N THR A 141 -18.52 8.26 -3.44
CA THR A 141 -18.34 8.99 -4.69
C THR A 141 -19.68 9.07 -5.39
N THR A 142 -20.23 10.27 -5.58
CA THR A 142 -21.48 10.45 -6.32
C THR A 142 -21.27 10.11 -7.79
N PHE A 143 -22.32 9.69 -8.48
CA PHE A 143 -22.27 9.38 -9.92
C PHE A 143 -21.65 10.52 -10.74
N SER A 144 -21.94 11.77 -10.37
CA SER A 144 -21.39 12.96 -11.02
C SER A 144 -19.87 13.07 -10.87
N ASN A 145 -19.33 12.72 -9.70
CA ASN A 145 -17.90 12.75 -9.44
C ASN A 145 -17.17 11.64 -10.22
N LEU A 146 -17.82 10.48 -10.34
CA LEU A 146 -17.27 9.34 -11.08
C LEU A 146 -17.16 9.65 -12.58
N ASP A 147 -18.18 10.30 -13.17
CA ASP A 147 -18.12 10.73 -14.57
C ASP A 147 -17.05 11.83 -14.79
N GLY A 148 -16.94 12.76 -13.85
CA GLY A 148 -15.87 13.76 -13.84
C GLY A 148 -14.49 13.11 -13.78
N ALA A 149 -14.31 12.16 -12.89
CA ALA A 149 -13.04 11.45 -12.74
C ALA A 149 -12.67 10.62 -13.98
N LYS A 150 -13.65 9.95 -14.63
CA LYS A 150 -13.42 9.28 -15.91
C LYS A 150 -12.95 10.25 -16.99
N LYS A 151 -13.63 11.40 -17.09
CA LYS A 151 -13.27 12.43 -18.06
C LYS A 151 -11.86 12.98 -17.81
N MET A 152 -11.49 13.23 -16.55
CA MET A 152 -10.12 13.61 -16.19
C MET A 152 -9.10 12.55 -16.60
N LEU A 153 -9.37 11.26 -16.35
CA LEU A 153 -8.47 10.19 -16.75
C LEU A 153 -8.21 10.20 -18.26
N TYR A 154 -9.25 10.41 -19.07
CA TYR A 154 -9.09 10.51 -20.52
C TYR A 154 -8.30 11.74 -20.93
N GLN A 155 -8.64 12.91 -20.37
CA GLN A 155 -8.05 14.19 -20.77
C GLN A 155 -6.60 14.35 -20.31
N ASP A 156 -6.29 13.90 -19.09
CA ASP A 156 -5.02 14.20 -18.45
C ASP A 156 -3.99 13.03 -18.56
N SER A 157 -4.46 11.81 -18.88
CA SER A 157 -3.59 10.65 -19.01
C SER A 157 -3.67 10.00 -20.39
N ILE A 158 -4.84 9.48 -20.79
CA ILE A 158 -4.95 8.63 -21.98
C ILE A 158 -4.70 9.43 -23.28
N ILE A 159 -5.30 10.61 -23.42
CA ILE A 159 -5.16 11.43 -24.63
C ILE A 159 -3.70 11.90 -24.81
N PRO A 160 -3.02 12.51 -23.83
CA PRO A 160 -1.63 12.89 -23.95
C PRO A 160 -0.70 11.72 -24.30
N ASP A 161 -0.86 10.56 -23.62
CA ASP A 161 -0.04 9.39 -23.90
C ASP A 161 -0.27 8.84 -25.32
N SER A 162 -1.52 8.84 -25.79
CA SER A 162 -1.85 8.39 -27.15
C SER A 162 -1.35 9.37 -28.22
N LEU A 163 -1.36 10.66 -27.95
CA LEU A 163 -0.78 11.67 -28.84
C LEU A 163 0.73 11.49 -28.96
N ASN A 164 1.42 11.36 -27.83
CA ASN A 164 2.85 11.09 -27.80
C ASN A 164 3.20 9.82 -28.59
N PHE A 165 2.46 8.73 -28.35
CA PHE A 165 2.64 7.49 -29.09
C PHE A 165 2.41 7.66 -30.60
N SER A 166 1.33 8.34 -30.99
CA SER A 166 1.04 8.56 -32.41
C SER A 166 2.08 9.45 -33.10
N GLU A 167 2.62 10.44 -32.40
CA GLU A 167 3.68 11.30 -32.92
C GLU A 167 4.98 10.54 -33.14
N GLN A 168 5.40 9.71 -32.18
CA GLN A 168 6.57 8.85 -32.31
C GLN A 168 6.41 7.85 -33.45
N LEU A 169 5.22 7.23 -33.58
CA LEU A 169 4.91 6.30 -34.65
C LEU A 169 4.93 6.99 -36.03
N ASN A 170 4.33 8.18 -36.14
CA ASN A 170 4.34 8.97 -37.37
C ASN A 170 5.77 9.36 -37.77
N LYS A 171 6.60 9.69 -36.81
CA LYS A 171 8.01 10.01 -37.03
C LYS A 171 8.79 8.78 -37.48
N ALA A 172 8.59 7.63 -36.86
CA ALA A 172 9.27 6.38 -37.16
C ALA A 172 8.90 5.83 -38.53
N LEU A 173 7.65 5.94 -38.94
CA LEU A 173 7.15 5.45 -40.25
C LEU A 173 7.30 6.47 -41.38
N HIS A 174 7.95 7.61 -41.14
CA HIS A 174 8.11 8.67 -42.13
C HIS A 174 6.80 9.05 -42.85
N THR A 175 5.70 9.11 -42.08
CA THR A 175 4.35 9.30 -42.64
C THR A 175 4.20 10.65 -43.33
N LYS A 176 4.99 11.67 -42.98
CA LYS A 176 5.01 12.98 -43.63
C LYS A 176 5.50 12.91 -45.09
N GLU A 177 6.46 12.05 -45.36
CA GLU A 177 7.02 11.82 -46.70
C GLU A 177 6.02 11.10 -47.60
N ASN A 178 5.22 10.23 -47.00
CA ASN A 178 4.21 9.42 -47.66
C ASN A 178 2.81 10.09 -47.71
N ASN A 179 2.68 11.30 -47.22
CA ASN A 179 1.41 12.05 -47.14
C ASN A 179 0.30 11.30 -46.35
N VAL A 180 0.67 10.50 -45.39
CA VAL A 180 -0.22 9.72 -44.50
C VAL A 180 -0.05 10.24 -43.08
N LYS A 181 -1.12 10.26 -42.28
CA LYS A 181 -1.06 10.62 -40.88
C LYS A 181 -1.82 9.57 -40.07
N ILE A 182 -1.16 9.01 -39.05
CA ILE A 182 -1.78 8.11 -38.08
C ILE A 182 -2.23 8.98 -36.90
N GLN A 183 -3.49 8.90 -36.55
CA GLN A 183 -4.02 9.55 -35.36
C GLN A 183 -5.09 8.68 -34.71
N TYR A 184 -5.26 8.85 -33.41
CA TYR A 184 -6.34 8.22 -32.68
C TYR A 184 -7.66 8.96 -32.93
N ASP A 185 -8.75 8.21 -32.97
CA ASP A 185 -10.10 8.76 -32.98
C ASP A 185 -10.61 8.80 -31.54
N TYR A 186 -10.90 10.03 -31.07
CA TYR A 186 -11.43 10.27 -29.72
C TYR A 186 -12.93 10.53 -29.76
N SER A 187 -13.61 10.28 -30.88
CA SER A 187 -15.05 10.44 -31.01
C SER A 187 -15.76 9.35 -30.21
N TRP A 188 -16.50 9.74 -29.19
CA TRP A 188 -17.32 8.92 -28.30
C TRP A 188 -18.57 9.64 -27.80
#